data_fa7991c21a9ccd77ae904fcfd94c2141
#
_entry.id   fa7991c21a9ccd77ae904fcfd94c2141
#
_cell.length_a   1.000
_cell.length_b   1.000
_cell.length_c   1.000
_cell.angle_alpha   90.00
_cell.angle_beta   90.00
_cell.angle_gamma   90.00
#
_symmetry.space_group_name_H-M   'P 1'
#
loop_
_entity.id
_entity.type
_entity.pdbx_description
1 polymer ?
#
loop_
_entity_poly.entity_id
_entity_poly.type
_entity_poly.pdbx_seq_one_letter_code
_entity_poly.pdbx_strand_id
1 'polypeptide(L)'
;MNGTHAMLSHFPVGFWALATLMILVGAMMTGRLAALCRAALLPILVLSLLGALAAIAIGLIVWPMAANLASPLTRNHMLMAFWSMGIFTMITVLVWRAGEAAFDGARRWALVILALTGALMFASAGTLGGHLVGASTAFSDVLGLMGWEVYTTFYSPLWVIAVMVIIGIALGALGLMGQRKDG
;
A
#
# COMPACT_ATOMS: atom_id res chain seq x y z
N MET A 1 10.64 -2.24 -23.37
CA MET A 1 10.25 -1.23 -22.36
C MET A 1 9.30 -1.79 -21.30
N ASN A 2 8.40 -2.73 -21.61
CA ASN A 2 7.51 -3.36 -20.63
C ASN A 2 8.29 -4.07 -19.50
N GLY A 3 9.40 -4.73 -19.80
CA GLY A 3 10.28 -5.34 -18.81
C GLY A 3 10.89 -4.36 -17.82
N THR A 4 11.18 -3.12 -18.26
CA THR A 4 11.73 -2.07 -17.38
C THR A 4 10.74 -1.65 -16.29
N HIS A 5 9.45 -1.48 -16.65
CA HIS A 5 8.41 -1.18 -15.66
C HIS A 5 8.27 -2.32 -14.65
N ALA A 6 8.19 -3.57 -15.12
CA ALA A 6 8.07 -4.74 -14.25
C ALA A 6 9.28 -4.85 -13.29
N MET A 7 10.50 -4.67 -13.81
CA MET A 7 11.71 -4.69 -12.99
C MET A 7 11.69 -3.58 -11.91
N LEU A 8 11.37 -2.35 -12.29
CA LEU A 8 11.31 -1.22 -11.36
C LEU A 8 10.23 -1.40 -10.29
N SER A 9 9.09 -2.02 -10.61
CA SER A 9 7.98 -2.24 -9.69
C SER A 9 8.34 -3.15 -8.51
N HIS A 10 9.36 -4.02 -8.65
CA HIS A 10 9.84 -4.85 -7.55
C HIS A 10 10.48 -4.03 -6.43
N PHE A 11 11.05 -2.87 -6.74
CA PHE A 11 11.64 -1.98 -5.74
C PHE A 11 10.63 -1.48 -4.71
N PRO A 12 9.57 -0.72 -5.09
CA PRO A 12 8.59 -0.25 -4.11
C PRO A 12 7.88 -1.41 -3.42
N VAL A 13 7.54 -2.49 -4.12
CA VAL A 13 6.87 -3.66 -3.52
C VAL A 13 7.74 -4.28 -2.42
N GLY A 14 9.03 -4.51 -2.67
CA GLY A 14 9.95 -5.04 -1.67
C GLY A 14 10.13 -4.13 -0.46
N PHE A 15 10.31 -2.83 -0.70
CA PHE A 15 10.45 -1.86 0.39
C PHE A 15 9.15 -1.65 1.18
N TRP A 16 7.98 -1.66 0.54
CA TRP A 16 6.69 -1.57 1.24
C TRP A 16 6.41 -2.81 2.08
N ALA A 17 6.75 -4.00 1.58
CA ALA A 17 6.67 -5.23 2.36
C ALA A 17 7.59 -5.15 3.60
N LEU A 18 8.84 -4.73 3.42
CA LEU A 18 9.78 -4.51 4.51
C LEU A 18 9.27 -3.46 5.50
N ALA A 19 8.81 -2.30 5.02
CA ALA A 19 8.26 -1.24 5.87
C ALA A 19 7.05 -1.71 6.67
N THR A 20 6.16 -2.50 6.07
CA THR A 20 5.02 -3.10 6.78
C THR A 20 5.48 -3.99 7.92
N LEU A 21 6.46 -4.89 7.67
CA LEU A 21 7.03 -5.74 8.71
C LEU A 21 7.71 -4.91 9.82
N MET A 22 8.47 -3.88 9.44
CA MET A 22 9.11 -2.97 10.40
C MET A 22 8.09 -2.23 11.26
N ILE A 23 6.97 -1.80 10.68
CA ILE A 23 5.87 -1.17 11.43
C ILE A 23 5.26 -2.16 12.41
N LEU A 24 4.96 -3.38 11.99
CA LEU A 24 4.40 -4.40 12.87
C LEU A 24 5.34 -4.73 14.03
N VAL A 25 6.63 -4.95 13.75
CA VAL A 25 7.64 -5.19 14.78
C VAL A 25 7.78 -3.98 15.70
N GLY A 26 7.90 -2.77 15.14
CA GLY A 26 8.03 -1.54 15.92
C GLY A 26 6.82 -1.21 16.78
N ALA A 27 5.61 -1.57 16.33
CA ALA A 27 4.36 -1.32 17.04
C ALA A 27 4.03 -2.38 18.10
N MET A 28 4.36 -3.65 17.83
CA MET A 28 3.90 -4.78 18.65
C MET A 28 4.98 -5.34 19.58
N MET A 29 6.25 -4.99 19.34
CA MET A 29 7.38 -5.51 20.12
C MET A 29 8.13 -4.40 20.84
N THR A 30 8.96 -4.81 21.81
CA THR A 30 9.91 -3.97 22.54
C THR A 30 11.32 -4.48 22.37
N GLY A 31 12.31 -3.70 22.80
CA GLY A 31 13.72 -4.11 22.76
C GLY A 31 14.45 -3.66 21.48
N ARG A 32 15.67 -4.18 21.30
CA ARG A 32 16.62 -3.70 20.29
C ARG A 32 16.10 -3.81 18.86
N LEU A 33 15.41 -4.90 18.52
CA LEU A 33 14.89 -5.09 17.16
C LEU A 33 13.81 -4.07 16.82
N ALA A 34 12.86 -3.83 17.74
CA ALA A 34 11.82 -2.82 17.55
C ALA A 34 12.43 -1.41 17.41
N ALA A 35 13.43 -1.07 18.23
CA ALA A 35 14.11 0.22 18.12
C ALA A 35 14.83 0.39 16.77
N LEU A 36 15.51 -0.65 16.27
CA LEU A 36 16.13 -0.63 14.94
C LEU A 36 15.10 -0.46 13.83
N CYS A 37 13.97 -1.18 13.89
CA CYS A 37 12.89 -1.03 12.92
C CYS A 37 12.33 0.39 12.89
N ARG A 38 12.09 1.00 14.05
CA ARG A 38 11.60 2.39 14.14
C ARG A 38 12.60 3.38 13.57
N ALA A 39 13.88 3.25 13.92
CA ALA A 39 14.94 4.16 13.47
C ALA A 39 15.17 4.10 11.95
N ALA A 40 15.10 2.92 11.34
CA ALA A 40 15.35 2.73 9.92
C ALA A 40 14.10 2.93 9.04
N LEU A 41 12.90 3.07 9.64
CA LEU A 41 11.64 3.07 8.90
C LEU A 41 11.53 4.26 7.93
N LEU A 42 11.84 5.47 8.38
CA LEU A 42 11.67 6.67 7.55
C LEU A 42 12.52 6.66 6.27
N PRO A 43 13.82 6.34 6.31
CA PRO A 43 14.62 6.18 5.08
C PRO A 43 14.05 5.13 4.12
N ILE A 44 13.61 3.99 4.63
CA ILE A 44 13.01 2.93 3.80
C ILE A 44 11.73 3.41 3.13
N LEU A 45 10.86 4.12 3.85
CA LEU A 45 9.64 4.70 3.30
C LEU A 45 9.94 5.73 2.20
N VAL A 46 10.91 6.61 2.40
CA VAL A 46 11.32 7.60 1.38
C VAL A 46 11.84 6.91 0.12
N LEU A 47 12.73 5.93 0.27
CA LEU A 47 13.25 5.15 -0.86
C LEU A 47 12.13 4.40 -1.59
N SER A 48 11.17 3.84 -0.86
CA SER A 48 10.03 3.15 -1.46
C SER A 48 9.16 4.08 -2.31
N LEU A 49 8.91 5.31 -1.82
CA LEU A 49 8.13 6.32 -2.56
C LEU A 49 8.86 6.79 -3.81
N LEU A 50 10.17 7.01 -3.75
CA LEU A 50 10.97 7.35 -4.94
C LEU A 50 10.93 6.23 -5.99
N GLY A 51 11.06 4.97 -5.55
CA GLY A 51 10.92 3.81 -6.42
C GLY A 51 9.51 3.69 -7.03
N ALA A 52 8.47 3.96 -6.25
CA ALA A 52 7.08 3.93 -6.72
C ALA A 52 6.81 5.03 -7.75
N LEU A 53 7.30 6.24 -7.52
CA LEU A 53 7.22 7.35 -8.49
C LEU A 53 7.88 6.97 -9.82
N ALA A 54 9.08 6.41 -9.76
CA ALA A 54 9.80 5.98 -10.96
C ALA A 54 9.03 4.86 -11.70
N ALA A 55 8.53 3.85 -10.99
CA ALA A 55 7.76 2.75 -11.57
C ALA A 55 6.46 3.26 -12.22
N ILE A 56 5.70 4.12 -11.53
CA ILE A 56 4.46 4.72 -12.06
C ILE A 56 4.77 5.56 -13.31
N ALA A 57 5.79 6.43 -13.27
CA ALA A 57 6.17 7.27 -14.40
C ALA A 57 6.50 6.41 -15.64
N ILE A 58 7.31 5.37 -15.49
CA ILE A 58 7.62 4.46 -16.59
C ILE A 58 6.38 3.71 -17.06
N GLY A 59 5.51 3.25 -16.16
CA GLY A 59 4.25 2.59 -16.52
C GLY A 59 3.35 3.48 -17.39
N LEU A 60 3.20 4.74 -17.03
CA LEU A 60 2.40 5.72 -17.79
C LEU A 60 3.00 6.07 -19.16
N ILE A 61 4.33 6.01 -19.29
CA ILE A 61 5.04 6.26 -20.56
C ILE A 61 4.92 5.04 -21.51
N VAL A 62 4.97 3.84 -20.93
CA VAL A 62 5.04 2.60 -21.72
C VAL A 62 3.71 2.23 -22.37
N TRP A 63 2.57 2.53 -21.72
CA TRP A 63 1.24 2.18 -22.20
C TRP A 63 0.36 3.39 -22.50
N PRO A 64 -0.31 3.43 -23.66
CA PRO A 64 -1.26 4.49 -23.96
C PRO A 64 -2.40 4.55 -22.93
N MET A 65 -2.68 5.73 -22.40
CA MET A 65 -3.68 5.91 -21.36
C MET A 65 -5.08 5.41 -21.77
N ALA A 66 -5.47 5.61 -23.03
CA ALA A 66 -6.78 5.14 -23.53
C ALA A 66 -6.90 3.60 -23.45
N ALA A 67 -5.83 2.86 -23.79
CA ALA A 67 -5.81 1.41 -23.66
C ALA A 67 -5.84 0.96 -22.20
N ASN A 68 -5.11 1.65 -21.34
CA ASN A 68 -5.08 1.38 -19.90
C ASN A 68 -6.47 1.54 -19.25
N LEU A 69 -7.19 2.59 -19.59
CA LEU A 69 -8.50 2.85 -19.02
C LEU A 69 -9.60 1.94 -19.60
N ALA A 70 -9.45 1.42 -20.81
CA ALA A 70 -10.38 0.50 -21.44
C ALA A 70 -10.32 -0.93 -20.87
N SER A 71 -9.15 -1.34 -20.35
CA SER A 71 -8.94 -2.69 -19.79
C SER A 71 -9.30 -2.71 -18.30
N PRO A 72 -10.23 -3.57 -17.84
CA PRO A 72 -10.52 -3.73 -16.40
C PRO A 72 -9.27 -4.07 -15.60
N LEU A 73 -8.47 -5.00 -16.08
CA LEU A 73 -7.23 -5.46 -15.44
C LEU A 73 -6.23 -4.31 -15.25
N THR A 74 -5.91 -3.59 -16.33
CA THR A 74 -4.91 -2.50 -16.29
C THR A 74 -5.41 -1.34 -15.44
N ARG A 75 -6.67 -0.97 -15.58
CA ARG A 75 -7.28 0.11 -14.81
C ARG A 75 -7.25 -0.18 -13.29
N ASN A 76 -7.62 -1.39 -12.90
CA ASN A 76 -7.58 -1.78 -11.50
C ASN A 76 -6.15 -1.91 -10.98
N HIS A 77 -5.18 -2.38 -11.80
CA HIS A 77 -3.76 -2.35 -11.46
C HIS A 77 -3.29 -0.93 -11.15
N MET A 78 -3.58 0.04 -12.02
CA MET A 78 -3.21 1.45 -11.80
C MET A 78 -3.87 2.00 -10.54
N LEU A 79 -5.17 1.73 -10.33
CA LEU A 79 -5.90 2.17 -9.16
C LEU A 79 -5.26 1.68 -7.86
N MET A 80 -4.94 0.38 -7.78
CA MET A 80 -4.29 -0.20 -6.61
C MET A 80 -2.87 0.33 -6.39
N ALA A 81 -2.12 0.60 -7.47
CA ALA A 81 -0.79 1.21 -7.39
C ALA A 81 -0.85 2.64 -6.81
N PHE A 82 -1.79 3.47 -7.28
CA PHE A 82 -1.99 4.82 -6.75
C PHE A 82 -2.47 4.82 -5.31
N TRP A 83 -3.38 3.92 -4.94
CA TRP A 83 -3.82 3.77 -3.55
C TRP A 83 -2.66 3.35 -2.64
N SER A 84 -1.84 2.38 -3.06
CA SER A 84 -0.64 1.98 -2.32
C SER A 84 0.29 3.17 -2.08
N MET A 85 0.60 3.92 -3.14
CA MET A 85 1.44 5.10 -3.04
C MET A 85 0.85 6.15 -2.08
N GLY A 86 -0.46 6.42 -2.17
CA GLY A 86 -1.15 7.35 -1.28
C GLY A 86 -1.06 6.95 0.18
N ILE A 87 -1.32 5.67 0.49
CA ILE A 87 -1.26 5.13 1.85
C ILE A 87 0.17 5.20 2.41
N PHE A 88 1.18 4.76 1.65
CA PHE A 88 2.57 4.82 2.12
C PHE A 88 3.09 6.26 2.22
N THR A 89 2.55 7.19 1.43
CA THR A 89 2.80 8.64 1.63
C THR A 89 2.23 9.12 2.97
N MET A 90 1.00 8.74 3.31
CA MET A 90 0.40 9.06 4.62
C MET A 90 1.21 8.47 5.77
N ILE A 91 1.65 7.21 5.67
CA ILE A 91 2.54 6.56 6.65
C ILE A 91 3.84 7.36 6.79
N THR A 92 4.46 7.73 5.66
CA THR A 92 5.72 8.50 5.65
C THR A 92 5.55 9.84 6.36
N VAL A 93 4.48 10.57 6.07
CA VAL A 93 4.20 11.87 6.71
C VAL A 93 3.94 11.69 8.21
N LEU A 94 3.20 10.65 8.60
CA LEU A 94 2.94 10.35 10.02
C LEU A 94 4.24 10.06 10.77
N VAL A 95 5.09 9.17 10.23
CA VAL A 95 6.38 8.81 10.85
C VAL A 95 7.33 10.00 10.86
N TRP A 96 7.41 10.77 9.77
CA TRP A 96 8.25 11.96 9.70
C TRP A 96 7.87 13.02 10.73
N ARG A 97 6.57 13.27 10.92
CA ARG A 97 6.10 14.31 11.85
C ARG A 97 6.11 13.89 13.31
N ALA A 98 5.77 12.64 13.58
CA ALA A 98 5.61 12.15 14.94
C ALA A 98 6.86 11.46 15.48
N GLY A 99 7.81 11.03 14.63
CA GLY A 99 8.99 10.27 15.06
C GLY A 99 8.61 9.04 15.87
N GLU A 100 9.25 8.84 17.02
CA GLU A 100 8.94 7.73 17.94
C GLU A 100 7.49 7.75 18.43
N ALA A 101 6.89 8.93 18.61
CA ALA A 101 5.49 9.06 19.04
C ALA A 101 4.47 8.53 18.02
N ALA A 102 4.89 8.20 16.79
CA ALA A 102 4.05 7.48 15.82
C ALA A 102 3.67 6.07 16.32
N PHE A 103 4.49 5.51 17.22
CA PHE A 103 4.30 4.17 17.78
C PHE A 103 3.58 4.17 19.14
N ASP A 104 3.01 5.30 19.55
CA ASP A 104 2.32 5.44 20.84
C ASP A 104 0.80 5.62 20.65
N GLY A 105 0.04 5.13 21.63
CA GLY A 105 -1.38 5.36 21.76
C GLY A 105 -2.19 5.06 20.50
N ALA A 106 -3.06 6.00 20.10
CA ALA A 106 -3.91 5.87 18.92
C ALA A 106 -3.12 5.91 17.59
N ARG A 107 -2.00 6.65 17.55
CA ARG A 107 -1.15 6.77 16.37
C ARG A 107 -0.55 5.41 15.97
N ARG A 108 -0.15 4.59 16.94
CA ARG A 108 0.32 3.22 16.73
C ARG A 108 -0.70 2.38 15.95
N TRP A 109 -1.95 2.41 16.36
CA TRP A 109 -3.00 1.64 15.70
C TRP A 109 -3.35 2.19 14.32
N ALA A 110 -3.37 3.52 14.16
CA ALA A 110 -3.52 4.14 12.84
C ALA A 110 -2.39 3.71 11.90
N LEU A 111 -1.15 3.70 12.38
CA LEU A 111 0.04 3.27 11.63
C LEU A 111 -0.08 1.79 11.21
N VAL A 112 -0.48 0.90 12.11
CA VAL A 112 -0.69 -0.54 11.83
C VAL A 112 -1.80 -0.74 10.81
N ILE A 113 -2.95 -0.08 10.97
CA ILE A 113 -4.08 -0.20 10.04
C ILE A 113 -3.68 0.30 8.65
N LEU A 114 -3.02 1.46 8.56
CA LEU A 114 -2.51 1.98 7.29
C LEU A 114 -1.52 1.01 6.64
N ALA A 115 -0.58 0.44 7.41
CA ALA A 115 0.41 -0.49 6.89
C ALA A 115 -0.22 -1.77 6.34
N LEU A 116 -1.18 -2.36 7.06
CA LEU A 116 -1.89 -3.56 6.60
C LEU A 116 -2.77 -3.27 5.38
N THR A 117 -3.45 -2.12 5.36
CA THR A 117 -4.24 -1.68 4.20
C THR A 117 -3.33 -1.45 2.98
N GLY A 118 -2.19 -0.76 3.18
CA GLY A 118 -1.20 -0.56 2.13
C GLY A 118 -0.64 -1.89 1.60
N ALA A 119 -0.38 -2.86 2.51
CA ALA A 119 0.06 -4.20 2.13
C ALA A 119 -0.96 -4.92 1.24
N LEU A 120 -2.24 -4.85 1.58
CA LEU A 120 -3.31 -5.41 0.76
C LEU A 120 -3.39 -4.74 -0.61
N MET A 121 -3.25 -3.41 -0.67
CA MET A 121 -3.31 -2.66 -1.93
C MET A 121 -2.12 -2.99 -2.84
N PHE A 122 -0.87 -3.01 -2.33
CA PHE A 122 0.27 -3.35 -3.18
C PHE A 122 0.30 -4.83 -3.57
N ALA A 123 -0.18 -5.74 -2.73
CA ALA A 123 -0.33 -7.15 -3.10
C ALA A 123 -1.35 -7.32 -4.24
N SER A 124 -2.47 -6.59 -4.17
CA SER A 124 -3.46 -6.54 -5.26
C SER A 124 -2.87 -5.94 -6.53
N ALA A 125 -2.15 -4.81 -6.43
CA ALA A 125 -1.46 -4.21 -7.58
C ALA A 125 -0.44 -5.17 -8.21
N GLY A 126 0.37 -5.85 -7.38
CA GLY A 126 1.35 -6.83 -7.83
C GLY A 126 0.71 -8.02 -8.55
N THR A 127 -0.38 -8.56 -8.00
CA THR A 127 -1.15 -9.65 -8.61
C THR A 127 -1.73 -9.24 -9.97
N LEU A 128 -2.40 -8.09 -10.05
CA LEU A 128 -2.96 -7.58 -11.29
C LEU A 128 -1.85 -7.29 -12.33
N GLY A 129 -0.71 -6.74 -11.87
CA GLY A 129 0.48 -6.54 -12.70
C GLY A 129 1.08 -7.84 -13.21
N GLY A 130 1.07 -8.90 -12.39
CA GLY A 130 1.47 -10.24 -12.79
C GLY A 130 0.63 -10.77 -13.95
N HIS A 131 -0.70 -10.62 -13.87
CA HIS A 131 -1.60 -11.02 -14.97
C HIS A 131 -1.33 -10.24 -16.27
N LEU A 132 -0.90 -8.97 -16.19
CA LEU A 132 -0.53 -8.18 -17.38
C LEU A 132 0.69 -8.74 -18.14
N VAL A 133 1.53 -9.51 -17.47
CA VAL A 133 2.71 -10.18 -18.07
C VAL A 133 2.54 -11.69 -18.19
N GLY A 134 1.32 -12.20 -18.01
CA GLY A 134 1.00 -13.62 -18.15
C GLY A 134 1.41 -14.49 -16.95
N ALA A 135 1.71 -13.89 -15.80
CA ALA A 135 2.08 -14.59 -14.57
C ALA A 135 0.99 -14.43 -13.51
N SER A 136 0.10 -15.42 -13.39
CA SER A 136 -0.89 -15.46 -12.30
C SER A 136 -0.23 -15.71 -10.93
N THR A 137 -0.87 -15.29 -9.85
CA THR A 137 -0.41 -15.53 -8.49
C THR A 137 -1.52 -16.20 -7.67
N ALA A 138 -1.17 -16.93 -6.63
CA ALA A 138 -2.15 -17.53 -5.71
C ALA A 138 -3.08 -16.48 -5.06
N PHE A 139 -2.65 -15.22 -4.97
CA PHE A 139 -3.49 -14.16 -4.44
C PHE A 139 -4.64 -13.79 -5.40
N SER A 140 -4.50 -14.01 -6.71
CA SER A 140 -5.61 -13.84 -7.66
C SER A 140 -6.74 -14.85 -7.43
N ASP A 141 -6.41 -16.06 -7.00
CA ASP A 141 -7.42 -17.07 -6.67
C ASP A 141 -8.23 -16.63 -5.44
N VAL A 142 -7.56 -16.05 -4.44
CA VAL A 142 -8.23 -15.46 -3.26
C VAL A 142 -9.14 -14.29 -3.67
N LEU A 143 -8.68 -13.41 -4.55
CA LEU A 143 -9.52 -12.32 -5.08
C LEU A 143 -10.76 -12.87 -5.83
N GLY A 144 -10.58 -13.92 -6.64
CA GLY A 144 -11.67 -14.60 -7.35
C GLY A 144 -12.71 -15.19 -6.37
N LEU A 145 -12.27 -15.85 -5.31
CA LEU A 145 -13.17 -16.36 -4.25
C LEU A 145 -13.97 -15.25 -3.57
N MET A 146 -13.43 -14.04 -3.52
CA MET A 146 -14.08 -12.85 -2.97
C MET A 146 -14.91 -12.07 -4.01
N GLY A 147 -15.08 -12.59 -5.23
CA GLY A 147 -15.88 -11.99 -6.30
C GLY A 147 -15.13 -10.96 -7.15
N TRP A 148 -13.80 -10.93 -7.06
CA TRP A 148 -13.00 -10.07 -7.94
C TRP A 148 -12.38 -10.88 -9.07
N GLU A 149 -13.08 -10.94 -10.20
CA GLU A 149 -12.57 -11.51 -11.44
C GLU A 149 -11.62 -10.54 -12.12
N VAL A 150 -10.33 -10.84 -12.11
CA VAL A 150 -9.25 -9.89 -12.48
C VAL A 150 -9.36 -9.34 -13.89
N TYR A 151 -9.95 -10.10 -14.83
CA TYR A 151 -10.09 -9.69 -16.23
C TYR A 151 -11.39 -8.95 -16.55
N THR A 152 -12.44 -9.15 -15.77
CA THR A 152 -13.80 -8.69 -16.10
C THR A 152 -14.37 -7.71 -15.10
N THR A 153 -13.92 -7.72 -13.85
CA THR A 153 -14.38 -6.78 -12.83
C THR A 153 -13.89 -5.37 -13.16
N PHE A 154 -14.76 -4.55 -13.73
CA PHE A 154 -14.41 -3.20 -14.19
C PHE A 154 -14.31 -2.19 -13.04
N TYR A 155 -15.09 -2.36 -12.00
CA TYR A 155 -15.04 -1.58 -10.76
C TYR A 155 -14.63 -2.49 -9.60
N SER A 156 -14.04 -1.89 -8.56
CA SER A 156 -13.74 -2.64 -7.34
C SER A 156 -15.02 -3.31 -6.80
N PRO A 157 -14.96 -4.56 -6.35
CA PRO A 157 -16.09 -5.23 -5.74
C PRO A 157 -16.66 -4.45 -4.55
N LEU A 158 -17.96 -4.57 -4.28
CA LEU A 158 -18.63 -3.84 -3.18
C LEU A 158 -18.00 -4.11 -1.82
N TRP A 159 -17.47 -5.33 -1.59
CA TRP A 159 -16.80 -5.65 -0.34
C TRP A 159 -15.51 -4.82 -0.15
N VAL A 160 -14.77 -4.50 -1.23
CA VAL A 160 -13.58 -3.61 -1.15
C VAL A 160 -14.00 -2.22 -0.69
N ILE A 161 -15.10 -1.69 -1.27
CA ILE A 161 -15.65 -0.38 -0.88
C ILE A 161 -16.07 -0.42 0.60
N ALA A 162 -16.78 -1.48 1.04
CA ALA A 162 -17.18 -1.64 2.42
C ALA A 162 -15.97 -1.66 3.38
N VAL A 163 -14.92 -2.42 3.05
CA VAL A 163 -13.68 -2.46 3.84
C VAL A 163 -13.02 -1.09 3.90
N MET A 164 -12.92 -0.36 2.79
CA MET A 164 -12.35 0.98 2.75
C MET A 164 -13.14 1.98 3.61
N VAL A 165 -14.47 1.91 3.59
CA VAL A 165 -15.33 2.74 4.44
C VAL A 165 -15.11 2.44 5.92
N ILE A 166 -15.06 1.14 6.30
CA ILE A 166 -14.82 0.72 7.68
C ILE A 166 -13.44 1.23 8.16
N ILE A 167 -12.40 1.07 7.35
CA ILE A 167 -11.05 1.56 7.66
C ILE A 167 -11.06 3.08 7.80
N GLY A 168 -11.73 3.81 6.91
CA GLY A 168 -11.86 5.26 6.98
C GLY A 168 -12.52 5.72 8.27
N ILE A 169 -13.61 5.07 8.69
CA ILE A 169 -14.29 5.34 9.96
C ILE A 169 -13.36 5.06 11.15
N ALA A 170 -12.67 3.91 11.15
CA ALA A 170 -11.74 3.54 12.23
C ALA A 170 -10.59 4.55 12.36
N LEU A 171 -9.99 4.95 11.25
CA LEU A 171 -8.91 5.96 11.25
C LEU A 171 -9.41 7.33 11.69
N GLY A 172 -10.61 7.74 11.27
CA GLY A 172 -11.25 8.97 11.73
C GLY A 172 -11.49 8.98 13.23
N ALA A 173 -12.03 7.87 13.77
CA ALA A 173 -12.24 7.72 15.21
C ALA A 173 -10.93 7.77 16.01
N LEU A 174 -9.87 7.08 15.52
CA LEU A 174 -8.54 7.12 16.14
C LEU A 174 -7.94 8.54 16.13
N GLY A 175 -8.13 9.28 15.03
CA GLY A 175 -7.69 10.67 14.92
C GLY A 175 -8.38 11.59 15.94
N LEU A 176 -9.70 11.46 16.09
CA LEU A 176 -10.48 12.23 17.06
C LEU A 176 -10.12 11.89 18.53
N MET A 177 -9.83 10.62 18.80
CA MET A 177 -9.38 10.18 20.13
C MET A 177 -7.99 10.73 20.48
N GLY A 178 -7.12 10.88 19.49
CA GLY A 178 -5.78 11.47 19.66
C GLY A 178 -5.85 12.94 20.06
N GLN A 179 -6.72 13.73 19.42
CA GLN A 179 -6.89 15.16 19.70
C GLN A 179 -7.38 15.45 21.13
N ARG A 180 -8.20 14.56 21.71
CA ARG A 180 -8.74 14.74 23.08
C ARG A 180 -7.71 14.59 24.20
N LYS A 181 -6.54 14.04 23.92
CA LYS A 181 -5.47 13.85 24.93
C LYS A 181 -4.45 14.98 24.96
N ASP A 182 -4.45 15.82 23.93
CA ASP A 182 -3.48 16.93 23.77
C ASP A 182 -4.11 18.30 24.16
N GLY A 183 -5.35 18.34 24.66
CA GLY A 183 -6.08 19.50 25.20
C GLY A 183 -6.44 19.30 26.66
#